data_ad54cce7738066455047c6d6e62a1d64
#
_entry.id   ad54cce7738066455047c6d6e62a1d64
#
_cell.length_a   1.000
_cell.length_b   1.000
_cell.length_c   1.000
_cell.angle_alpha   90.00
_cell.angle_beta   90.00
_cell.angle_gamma   90.00
#
_symmetry.space_group_name_H-M   'P 1'
#
loop_
_entity.id
_entity.type
_entity.pdbx_description
1 polymer ?
#
loop_
_entity_poly.entity_id
_entity_poly.type
_entity_poly.pdbx_seq_one_letter_code
_entity_poly.pdbx_strand_id
1 'polypeptide(L)'
;MSVPLTMLGLLEREPSHGYELKRDYDAYFGRGRPLPFGQVYATLARLARDGKVLAGEAEPGAGPERRRYVITEAGATEVETWLAEPAEPEPHLQSVLFAKVVLALMLGRPAERYLDAQRAAHLARMRELTELKRSGGLLDVFRADYGLFHLEADLRWIDMTAARLDALAKEVRG
;
A
#
# COMPACT_ATOMS: atom_id res chain seq x y z
N MET A 1 1.63 0.62 -4.88
CA MET A 1 0.77 1.79 -5.25
C MET A 1 1.68 2.95 -5.62
N SER A 2 1.45 3.60 -6.76
CA SER A 2 2.26 4.71 -7.26
C SER A 2 1.79 6.05 -6.68
N VAL A 3 2.59 6.66 -5.79
CA VAL A 3 2.29 7.99 -5.20
C VAL A 3 2.08 9.06 -6.29
N PRO A 4 2.94 9.18 -7.33
CA PRO A 4 2.75 10.18 -8.37
C PRO A 4 1.42 10.06 -9.12
N LEU A 5 1.07 8.86 -9.55
CA LEU A 5 -0.18 8.61 -10.31
C LEU A 5 -1.42 8.84 -9.44
N THR A 6 -1.36 8.44 -8.16
CA THR A 6 -2.45 8.73 -7.22
C THR A 6 -2.63 10.24 -7.01
N MET A 7 -1.52 11.00 -6.90
CA MET A 7 -1.59 12.45 -6.77
C MET A 7 -2.11 13.13 -8.04
N LEU A 8 -1.73 12.65 -9.23
CA LEU A 8 -2.31 13.12 -10.50
C LEU A 8 -3.81 12.87 -10.55
N GLY A 9 -4.28 11.68 -10.18
CA GLY A 9 -5.71 11.37 -10.14
C GLY A 9 -6.51 12.24 -9.15
N LEU A 10 -5.93 12.60 -8.01
CA LEU A 10 -6.54 13.56 -7.09
C LEU A 10 -6.62 14.96 -7.68
N LEU A 11 -5.58 15.39 -8.42
CA LEU A 11 -5.56 16.70 -9.11
C LEU A 11 -6.50 16.75 -10.33
N GLU A 12 -6.75 15.61 -10.97
CA GLU A 12 -7.75 15.51 -12.04
C GLU A 12 -9.17 15.74 -11.51
N ARG A 13 -9.45 15.25 -10.31
CA ARG A 13 -10.72 15.50 -9.64
C ARG A 13 -10.91 16.99 -9.33
N GLU A 14 -9.87 17.66 -8.79
CA GLU A 14 -9.92 19.06 -8.40
C GLU A 14 -8.51 19.66 -8.28
N PRO A 15 -8.25 20.85 -8.89
CA PRO A 15 -7.02 21.60 -8.63
C PRO A 15 -6.87 21.92 -7.15
N SER A 16 -5.69 21.61 -6.56
CA SER A 16 -5.48 21.66 -5.12
C SER A 16 -4.12 22.19 -4.73
N HIS A 17 -4.01 22.71 -3.51
CA HIS A 17 -2.72 23.01 -2.88
C HIS A 17 -2.03 21.74 -2.37
N GLY A 18 -0.71 21.77 -2.27
CA GLY A 18 0.06 20.59 -1.81
C GLY A 18 -0.38 20.03 -0.45
N TYR A 19 -0.82 20.88 0.48
CA TYR A 19 -1.30 20.44 1.80
C TYR A 19 -2.69 19.78 1.72
N GLU A 20 -3.58 20.26 0.86
CA GLU A 20 -4.90 19.66 0.62
C GLU A 20 -4.75 18.31 -0.05
N LEU A 21 -3.90 18.25 -1.08
CA LEU A 21 -3.56 17.03 -1.77
C LEU A 21 -2.99 15.96 -0.82
N LYS A 22 -2.12 16.38 0.12
CA LYS A 22 -1.63 15.47 1.18
C LYS A 22 -2.76 14.97 2.07
N ARG A 23 -3.62 15.86 2.55
CA ARG A 23 -4.76 15.49 3.41
C ARG A 23 -5.65 14.46 2.72
N ASP A 24 -5.99 14.71 1.45
CA ASP A 24 -6.85 13.83 0.68
C ASP A 24 -6.15 12.49 0.36
N TYR A 25 -4.85 12.54 0.02
CA TYR A 25 -4.06 11.32 -0.13
C TYR A 25 -4.06 10.48 1.15
N ASP A 26 -3.80 11.08 2.29
CA ASP A 26 -3.76 10.37 3.58
C ASP A 26 -5.12 9.79 3.96
N ALA A 27 -6.20 10.53 3.72
CA ALA A 27 -7.56 10.08 3.99
C ALA A 27 -7.95 8.86 3.15
N TYR A 28 -7.64 8.88 1.85
CA TYR A 28 -8.06 7.81 0.94
C TYR A 28 -7.03 6.67 0.82
N PHE A 29 -5.73 6.96 0.88
CA PHE A 29 -4.66 6.02 0.52
C PHE A 29 -3.59 5.80 1.58
N GLY A 30 -3.53 6.62 2.64
CA GLY A 30 -2.46 6.64 3.65
C GLY A 30 -2.29 5.35 4.46
N ARG A 31 -3.31 4.50 4.59
CA ARG A 31 -3.28 3.18 5.29
C ARG A 31 -2.51 3.21 6.63
N GLY A 32 -2.71 4.25 7.44
CA GLY A 32 -1.98 4.41 8.70
C GLY A 32 -0.53 4.88 8.55
N ARG A 33 -0.06 5.16 7.35
CA ARG A 33 1.24 5.77 7.04
C ARG A 33 1.02 7.05 6.25
N PRO A 34 0.88 8.19 6.93
CA PRO A 34 0.69 9.47 6.26
C PRO A 34 1.91 9.80 5.38
N LEU A 35 1.65 10.39 4.21
CA LEU A 35 2.69 10.80 3.29
C LEU A 35 3.47 11.99 3.86
N PRO A 36 4.82 11.93 3.99
CA PRO A 36 5.60 13.08 4.45
C PRO A 36 5.44 14.29 3.53
N PHE A 37 5.33 15.50 4.08
CA PHE A 37 5.24 16.74 3.29
C PHE A 37 6.37 16.87 2.28
N GLY A 38 7.61 16.56 2.67
CA GLY A 38 8.76 16.59 1.76
C GLY A 38 8.57 15.69 0.54
N GLN A 39 7.95 14.52 0.70
CA GLN A 39 7.65 13.62 -0.41
C GLN A 39 6.54 14.17 -1.31
N VAL A 40 5.53 14.84 -0.75
CA VAL A 40 4.46 15.50 -1.53
C VAL A 40 5.06 16.56 -2.45
N TYR A 41 5.83 17.50 -1.88
CA TYR A 41 6.41 18.59 -2.66
C TYR A 41 7.49 18.13 -3.65
N ALA A 42 8.31 17.15 -3.28
CA ALA A 42 9.27 16.55 -4.21
C ALA A 42 8.56 15.86 -5.39
N THR A 43 7.42 15.20 -5.13
CA THR A 43 6.61 14.58 -6.18
C THR A 43 5.98 15.64 -7.08
N LEU A 44 5.38 16.69 -6.52
CA LEU A 44 4.79 17.79 -7.28
C LEU A 44 5.83 18.52 -8.15
N ALA A 45 7.01 18.80 -7.59
CA ALA A 45 8.11 19.41 -8.35
C ALA A 45 8.55 18.55 -9.53
N ARG A 46 8.63 17.22 -9.36
CA ARG A 46 8.93 16.30 -10.45
C ARG A 46 7.83 16.28 -11.50
N LEU A 47 6.57 16.16 -11.08
CA LEU A 47 5.43 16.17 -12.01
C LEU A 47 5.34 17.49 -12.81
N ALA A 48 5.68 18.64 -12.19
CA ALA A 48 5.74 19.91 -12.87
C ALA A 48 6.88 19.97 -13.89
N ARG A 49 8.07 19.49 -13.51
CA ARG A 49 9.21 19.39 -14.44
C ARG A 49 8.91 18.46 -15.62
N ASP A 50 8.19 17.38 -15.37
CA ASP A 50 7.80 16.39 -16.39
C ASP A 50 6.57 16.85 -17.21
N GLY A 51 6.07 18.08 -17.00
CA GLY A 51 4.96 18.69 -17.75
C GLY A 51 3.58 18.10 -17.47
N LYS A 52 3.43 17.32 -16.38
CA LYS A 52 2.18 16.62 -16.02
C LYS A 52 1.27 17.45 -15.12
N VAL A 53 1.82 18.43 -14.45
CA VAL A 53 1.07 19.44 -13.67
C VAL A 53 1.60 20.84 -13.97
N LEU A 54 0.73 21.83 -13.83
CA LEU A 54 1.10 23.25 -13.80
C LEU A 54 1.07 23.70 -12.35
N ALA A 55 2.12 24.40 -11.92
CA ALA A 55 2.15 25.11 -10.65
C ALA A 55 1.68 26.53 -10.88
N GLY A 56 0.62 26.95 -10.22
CA GLY A 56 0.14 28.33 -10.24
C GLY A 56 1.14 29.31 -9.60
N GLU A 57 0.83 30.59 -9.66
CA GLU A 57 1.60 31.61 -8.96
C GLU A 57 1.57 31.39 -7.45
N ALA A 58 2.63 31.83 -6.78
CA ALA A 58 2.68 31.75 -5.31
C ALA A 58 1.67 32.74 -4.73
N GLU A 59 0.72 32.21 -3.95
CA GLU A 59 -0.25 33.05 -3.24
C GLU A 59 0.43 33.69 -2.02
N PRO A 60 0.26 35.01 -1.80
CA PRO A 60 0.80 35.70 -0.64
C PRO A 60 0.16 35.16 0.65
N GLY A 61 0.96 34.68 1.60
CA GLY A 61 0.51 34.18 2.90
C GLY A 61 1.68 33.81 3.83
N ALA A 62 1.44 33.81 5.13
CA ALA A 62 2.41 33.37 6.11
C ALA A 62 2.51 31.84 6.11
N GLY A 63 3.48 31.29 5.40
CA GLY A 63 3.74 29.84 5.36
C GLY A 63 4.50 29.39 4.12
N PRO A 64 4.86 28.09 4.01
CA PRO A 64 5.52 27.58 2.82
C PRO A 64 4.66 27.87 1.57
N GLU A 65 5.31 28.24 0.47
CA GLU A 65 4.71 28.68 -0.80
C GLU A 65 3.38 27.99 -1.10
N ARG A 66 2.27 28.72 -0.98
CA ARG A 66 0.95 28.25 -1.35
C ARG A 66 0.82 28.38 -2.86
N ARG A 67 1.08 27.30 -3.56
CA ARG A 67 0.83 27.18 -5.00
C ARG A 67 -0.29 26.20 -5.23
N ARG A 68 -1.23 26.58 -6.09
CA ARG A 68 -2.26 25.67 -6.57
C ARG A 68 -1.69 24.87 -7.74
N TYR A 69 -1.89 23.57 -7.73
CA TYR A 69 -1.47 22.68 -8.79
C TYR A 69 -2.66 22.23 -9.61
N VAL A 70 -2.48 22.22 -10.93
CA VAL A 70 -3.49 21.82 -11.91
C VAL A 70 -2.89 20.72 -12.78
N ILE A 71 -3.63 19.65 -13.01
CA ILE A 71 -3.20 18.59 -13.92
C ILE A 71 -3.21 19.12 -15.37
N THR A 72 -2.26 18.66 -16.20
CA THR A 72 -2.23 18.91 -17.63
C THR A 72 -2.94 17.77 -18.38
N GLU A 73 -3.20 17.98 -19.68
CA GLU A 73 -3.71 16.90 -20.56
C GLU A 73 -2.76 15.68 -20.57
N ALA A 74 -1.44 15.91 -20.60
CA ALA A 74 -0.45 14.84 -20.50
C ALA A 74 -0.53 14.07 -19.17
N GLY A 75 -0.78 14.76 -18.06
CA GLY A 75 -1.01 14.15 -16.76
C GLY A 75 -2.30 13.32 -16.72
N ALA A 76 -3.39 13.84 -17.26
CA ALA A 76 -4.68 13.15 -17.33
C ALA A 76 -4.60 11.87 -18.18
N THR A 77 -3.96 11.95 -19.35
CA THR A 77 -3.72 10.77 -20.21
C THR A 77 -2.92 9.68 -19.48
N GLU A 78 -1.93 10.06 -18.67
CA GLU A 78 -1.16 9.08 -17.89
C GLU A 78 -2.01 8.42 -16.80
N VAL A 79 -2.90 9.17 -16.14
CA VAL A 79 -3.85 8.61 -15.16
C VAL A 79 -4.81 7.64 -15.85
N GLU A 80 -5.39 8.03 -16.99
CA GLU A 80 -6.29 7.18 -17.76
C GLU A 80 -5.62 5.86 -18.18
N THR A 81 -4.40 5.94 -18.72
CA THR A 81 -3.61 4.75 -19.10
C THR A 81 -3.37 3.85 -17.90
N TRP A 82 -2.93 4.40 -16.78
CA TRP A 82 -2.67 3.63 -15.56
C TRP A 82 -3.93 2.98 -14.98
N LEU A 83 -5.07 3.65 -15.05
CA LEU A 83 -6.35 3.09 -14.59
C LEU A 83 -6.86 1.96 -15.49
N ALA A 84 -6.53 2.02 -16.79
CA ALA A 84 -6.89 1.00 -17.76
C ALA A 84 -5.98 -0.26 -17.69
N GLU A 85 -4.75 -0.11 -17.20
CA GLU A 85 -3.80 -1.22 -17.09
C GLU A 85 -4.09 -2.11 -15.87
N PRO A 86 -4.27 -3.43 -16.04
CA PRO A 86 -4.38 -4.34 -14.90
C PRO A 86 -3.04 -4.37 -14.14
N ALA A 87 -3.11 -4.36 -12.81
CA ALA A 87 -1.93 -4.59 -11.98
C ALA A 87 -1.50 -6.06 -12.07
N GLU A 88 -0.21 -6.30 -12.25
CA GLU A 88 0.33 -7.66 -12.23
C GLU A 88 0.05 -8.32 -10.87
N PRO A 89 -0.51 -9.56 -10.86
CA PRO A 89 -0.77 -10.28 -9.62
C PRO A 89 0.53 -10.67 -8.94
N GLU A 90 0.93 -9.93 -7.92
CA GLU A 90 2.08 -10.25 -7.07
C GLU A 90 1.67 -10.71 -5.68
N PRO A 91 2.24 -11.81 -5.14
CA PRO A 91 2.00 -12.25 -3.77
C PRO A 91 2.70 -11.34 -2.77
N HIS A 92 1.97 -10.47 -2.11
CA HIS A 92 2.50 -9.38 -1.27
C HIS A 92 3.31 -9.78 -0.02
N LEU A 93 3.07 -10.95 0.55
CA LEU A 93 3.74 -11.42 1.78
C LEU A 93 4.68 -12.60 1.55
N GLN A 94 4.62 -13.21 0.39
CA GLN A 94 5.29 -14.46 0.10
C GLN A 94 6.80 -14.39 0.33
N SER A 95 7.44 -13.29 -0.01
CA SER A 95 8.88 -13.15 0.13
C SER A 95 9.36 -13.21 1.59
N VAL A 96 8.63 -12.57 2.52
CA VAL A 96 9.05 -12.51 3.94
C VAL A 96 8.67 -13.79 4.68
N LEU A 97 7.45 -14.29 4.50
CA LEU A 97 6.99 -15.53 5.13
C LEU A 97 7.84 -16.71 4.65
N PHE A 98 7.98 -16.85 3.34
CA PHE A 98 8.78 -17.89 2.71
C PHE A 98 10.24 -17.84 3.18
N ALA A 99 10.89 -16.68 3.10
CA ALA A 99 12.28 -16.52 3.49
C ALA A 99 12.52 -16.90 4.95
N LYS A 100 11.64 -16.50 5.87
CA LYS A 100 11.76 -16.83 7.29
C LYS A 100 11.62 -18.33 7.56
N VAL A 101 10.67 -19.01 6.89
CA VAL A 101 10.49 -20.44 7.03
C VAL A 101 11.72 -21.18 6.49
N VAL A 102 12.15 -20.87 5.27
CA VAL A 102 13.32 -21.51 4.65
C VAL A 102 14.58 -21.30 5.48
N LEU A 103 14.85 -20.07 5.92
CA LEU A 103 16.01 -19.78 6.78
C LEU A 103 15.94 -20.51 8.12
N ALA A 104 14.76 -20.58 8.76
CA ALA A 104 14.60 -21.33 9.99
C ALA A 104 14.94 -22.82 9.79
N LEU A 105 14.46 -23.42 8.70
CA LEU A 105 14.76 -24.81 8.36
C LEU A 105 16.25 -25.02 8.05
N MET A 106 16.88 -24.16 7.26
CA MET A 106 18.31 -24.22 6.96
C MET A 106 19.17 -24.13 8.21
N LEU A 107 18.79 -23.28 9.15
CA LEU A 107 19.50 -23.06 10.41
C LEU A 107 19.13 -24.08 11.52
N GLY A 108 18.31 -25.07 11.23
CA GLY A 108 17.85 -26.05 12.21
C GLY A 108 16.99 -25.45 13.34
N ARG A 109 16.36 -24.31 13.11
CA ARG A 109 15.49 -23.64 14.07
C ARG A 109 14.04 -24.10 13.94
N PRO A 110 13.24 -24.07 15.03
CA PRO A 110 11.84 -24.51 15.01
C PRO A 110 10.96 -23.54 14.20
N ALA A 111 10.78 -23.83 12.90
CA ALA A 111 9.93 -23.06 11.99
C ALA A 111 8.45 -23.06 12.41
N GLU A 112 7.99 -24.09 13.10
CA GLU A 112 6.63 -24.19 13.67
C GLU A 112 6.29 -23.00 14.56
N ARG A 113 7.16 -22.65 15.50
CA ARG A 113 6.95 -21.51 16.41
C ARG A 113 6.74 -20.20 15.64
N TYR A 114 7.46 -20.04 14.55
CA TYR A 114 7.29 -18.86 13.70
C TYR A 114 5.92 -18.88 13.00
N LEU A 115 5.51 -20.01 12.44
CA LEU A 115 4.22 -20.14 11.78
C LEU A 115 3.06 -19.94 12.76
N ASP A 116 3.15 -20.45 13.98
CA ASP A 116 2.14 -20.25 15.03
C ASP A 116 2.04 -18.78 15.45
N ALA A 117 3.18 -18.12 15.65
CA ALA A 117 3.20 -16.68 15.96
C ALA A 117 2.62 -15.85 14.80
N GLN A 118 2.94 -16.23 13.57
CA GLN A 118 2.43 -15.54 12.37
C GLN A 118 0.92 -15.76 12.22
N ARG A 119 0.42 -16.97 12.47
CA ARG A 119 -1.01 -17.28 12.52
C ARG A 119 -1.75 -16.41 13.54
N ALA A 120 -1.22 -16.33 14.76
CA ALA A 120 -1.80 -15.50 15.81
C ALA A 120 -1.88 -14.03 15.42
N ALA A 121 -0.84 -13.50 14.77
CA ALA A 121 -0.80 -12.13 14.27
C ALA A 121 -1.86 -11.89 13.17
N HIS A 122 -2.02 -12.84 12.23
CA HIS A 122 -3.05 -12.77 11.18
C HIS A 122 -4.45 -12.76 11.77
N LEU A 123 -4.74 -13.67 12.71
CA LEU A 123 -6.05 -13.71 13.37
C LEU A 123 -6.35 -12.45 14.20
N ALA A 124 -5.34 -11.86 14.83
CA ALA A 124 -5.49 -10.58 15.52
C ALA A 124 -5.87 -9.48 14.52
N ARG A 125 -5.14 -9.40 13.38
CA ARG A 125 -5.43 -8.42 12.34
C ARG A 125 -6.79 -8.62 11.69
N MET A 126 -7.23 -9.84 11.48
CA MET A 126 -8.57 -10.14 10.97
C MET A 126 -9.67 -9.62 11.90
N ARG A 127 -9.49 -9.74 13.23
CA ARG A 127 -10.45 -9.18 14.21
C ARG A 127 -10.54 -7.65 14.11
N GLU A 128 -9.40 -6.97 13.99
CA GLU A 128 -9.37 -5.51 13.81
C GLU A 128 -10.10 -5.08 12.53
N LEU A 129 -9.85 -5.77 11.40
CA LEU A 129 -10.50 -5.47 10.14
C LEU A 129 -12.00 -5.77 10.17
N THR A 130 -12.40 -6.84 10.87
CA THR A 130 -13.83 -7.17 11.07
C THR A 130 -14.53 -6.09 11.89
N GLU A 131 -13.89 -5.54 12.90
CA GLU A 131 -14.45 -4.44 13.68
C GLU A 131 -14.53 -3.15 12.86
N LEU A 132 -13.50 -2.83 12.08
CA LEU A 132 -13.54 -1.72 11.13
C LEU A 132 -14.71 -1.85 10.14
N LYS A 133 -14.95 -3.06 9.65
CA LYS A 133 -16.06 -3.36 8.73
C LYS A 133 -17.43 -3.14 9.38
N ARG A 134 -17.56 -3.40 10.69
CA ARG A 134 -18.82 -3.23 11.43
C ARG A 134 -19.15 -1.77 11.75
N SER A 135 -18.12 -0.97 12.02
CA SER A 135 -18.25 0.41 12.50
C SER A 135 -18.01 1.48 11.44
N GLY A 136 -17.38 1.12 10.31
CA GLY A 136 -16.96 2.05 9.28
C GLY A 136 -17.97 2.27 8.16
N GLY A 137 -17.67 3.25 7.30
CA GLY A 137 -18.41 3.53 6.07
C GLY A 137 -18.09 2.53 4.94
N LEU A 138 -18.76 2.68 3.80
CA LEU A 138 -18.59 1.76 2.65
C LEU A 138 -17.14 1.63 2.18
N LEU A 139 -16.35 2.71 2.22
CA LEU A 139 -14.93 2.68 1.86
C LEU A 139 -14.10 1.83 2.85
N ASP A 140 -14.45 1.90 4.13
CA ASP A 140 -13.78 1.10 5.17
C ASP A 140 -14.13 -0.38 5.04
N VAL A 141 -15.41 -0.68 4.71
CA VAL A 141 -15.84 -2.05 4.37
C VAL A 141 -15.05 -2.59 3.19
N PHE A 142 -14.94 -1.83 2.11
CA PHE A 142 -14.19 -2.23 0.91
C PHE A 142 -12.70 -2.50 1.20
N ARG A 143 -12.07 -1.63 2.02
CA ARG A 143 -10.69 -1.81 2.47
C ARG A 143 -10.52 -3.04 3.35
N ALA A 144 -11.45 -3.24 4.29
CA ALA A 144 -11.42 -4.37 5.20
C ALA A 144 -11.58 -5.70 4.47
N ASP A 145 -12.51 -5.78 3.52
CA ASP A 145 -12.72 -6.98 2.71
C ASP A 145 -11.46 -7.36 1.92
N TYR A 146 -10.82 -6.39 1.25
CA TYR A 146 -9.56 -6.64 0.57
C TYR A 146 -8.48 -7.20 1.52
N GLY A 147 -8.35 -6.61 2.71
CA GLY A 147 -7.41 -7.08 3.73
C GLY A 147 -7.74 -8.48 4.26
N LEU A 148 -9.00 -8.77 4.52
CA LEU A 148 -9.46 -10.06 5.02
C LEU A 148 -9.18 -11.19 4.03
N PHE A 149 -9.48 -11.01 2.73
CA PHE A 149 -9.21 -12.01 1.70
C PHE A 149 -7.71 -12.34 1.59
N HIS A 150 -6.83 -11.34 1.72
CA HIS A 150 -5.39 -11.57 1.70
C HIS A 150 -4.92 -12.33 2.95
N LEU A 151 -5.42 -11.96 4.13
CA LEU A 151 -5.08 -12.66 5.38
C LEU A 151 -5.59 -14.10 5.38
N GLU A 152 -6.75 -14.37 4.79
CA GLU A 152 -7.25 -15.74 4.61
C GLU A 152 -6.36 -16.58 3.69
N ALA A 153 -5.89 -16.00 2.58
CA ALA A 153 -4.96 -16.67 1.68
C ALA A 153 -3.62 -16.99 2.38
N ASP A 154 -3.09 -16.03 3.15
CA ASP A 154 -1.88 -16.23 3.93
C ASP A 154 -2.04 -17.31 5.00
N LEU A 155 -3.19 -17.34 5.71
CA LEU A 155 -3.48 -18.38 6.70
C LEU A 155 -3.52 -19.78 6.06
N ARG A 156 -4.13 -19.91 4.89
CA ARG A 156 -4.13 -21.18 4.14
C ARG A 156 -2.71 -21.63 3.79
N TRP A 157 -1.87 -20.69 3.35
CA TRP A 157 -0.47 -20.97 3.06
C TRP A 157 0.31 -21.40 4.32
N ILE A 158 0.10 -20.71 5.46
CA ILE A 158 0.71 -21.05 6.76
C ILE A 158 0.33 -22.48 7.15
N ASP A 159 -0.96 -22.84 7.06
CA ASP A 159 -1.46 -24.17 7.42
C ASP A 159 -0.89 -25.27 6.52
N MET A 160 -0.88 -25.04 5.22
CA MET A 160 -0.29 -25.97 4.26
C MET A 160 1.22 -26.14 4.46
N THR A 161 1.93 -25.07 4.81
CA THR A 161 3.38 -25.10 5.08
C THR A 161 3.67 -25.83 6.36
N ALA A 162 2.91 -25.57 7.43
CA ALA A 162 3.04 -26.28 8.72
C ALA A 162 2.88 -27.79 8.55
N ALA A 163 1.91 -28.22 7.76
CA ALA A 163 1.68 -29.64 7.47
C ALA A 163 2.82 -30.33 6.68
N ARG A 164 3.74 -29.56 6.08
CA ARG A 164 4.82 -30.06 5.22
C ARG A 164 6.22 -29.75 5.74
N LEU A 165 6.37 -29.24 6.96
CA LEU A 165 7.67 -28.79 7.50
C LEU A 165 8.74 -29.88 7.50
N ASP A 166 8.38 -31.13 7.84
CA ASP A 166 9.34 -32.26 7.86
C ASP A 166 9.87 -32.59 6.46
N ALA A 167 8.99 -32.56 5.45
CA ALA A 167 9.38 -32.77 4.05
C ALA A 167 10.28 -31.63 3.54
N LEU A 168 9.90 -30.40 3.81
CA LEU A 168 10.66 -29.21 3.45
C LEU A 168 12.03 -29.19 4.15
N ALA A 169 12.10 -29.60 5.43
CA ALA A 169 13.35 -29.66 6.17
C ALA A 169 14.35 -30.65 5.55
N LYS A 170 13.86 -31.78 5.05
CA LYS A 170 14.71 -32.77 4.35
C LYS A 170 15.26 -32.22 3.04
N GLU A 171 14.43 -31.54 2.27
CA GLU A 171 14.81 -30.96 0.97
C GLU A 171 15.80 -29.79 1.10
N VAL A 172 15.60 -28.94 2.11
CA VAL A 172 16.45 -27.74 2.32
C VAL A 172 17.81 -28.07 2.94
N ARG A 173 17.93 -29.21 3.66
CA ARG A 173 19.17 -29.64 4.34
C ARG A 173 19.97 -30.69 3.58
N GLY A 174 19.35 -31.34 2.59
CA GLY A 174 19.99 -32.34 1.70
C GLY A 174 20.91 -31.72 0.71
#